data_4dc8ec4458a577d1ca2ae938a25e060b
#
_entry.id   4dc8ec4458a577d1ca2ae938a25e060b
#
_cell.length_a   1.000
_cell.length_b   1.000
_cell.length_c   1.000
_cell.angle_alpha   90.00
_cell.angle_beta   90.00
_cell.angle_gamma   90.00
#
_symmetry.space_group_name_H-M   'P 1'
#
loop_
_entity.id
_entity.type
_entity.pdbx_description
1 polymer ?
#
loop_
_entity_poly.entity_id
_entity_poly.type
_entity_poly.pdbx_seq_one_letter_code
_entity_poly.pdbx_strand_id
1 'polypeptide(L)' 'MRRAADQGHLAAQFQLGRYYAEGKGVPLDLARAYRWFFLAARSGHHEAAIERDKITGLLSADQMKEAKQRIAEFTPKRVE' A
#
# COMPACT_ATOMS: atom_id res chain seq x y z
N MET A 1 9.08 21.03 -9.69
CA MET A 1 8.92 20.44 -8.96
C MET A 1 8.38 19.20 -9.10
N ARG A 2 8.65 18.33 -8.55
CA ARG A 2 8.18 17.12 -8.64
C ARG A 2 6.90 16.92 -8.07
N ARG A 3 6.19 17.89 -7.69
CA ARG A 3 4.98 17.71 -7.09
C ARG A 3 4.02 17.01 -7.94
N ALA A 4 3.86 17.30 -9.20
CA ALA A 4 2.93 16.62 -10.07
C ALA A 4 3.32 15.16 -10.21
N ALA A 5 4.61 14.92 -10.30
CA ALA A 5 5.07 13.55 -10.42
C ALA A 5 4.82 12.78 -9.14
N ASP A 6 4.98 13.43 -8.01
CA ASP A 6 4.71 12.77 -6.75
C ASP A 6 3.26 12.41 -6.64
N GLN A 7 2.37 13.25 -7.11
CA GLN A 7 0.98 12.94 -7.06
C GLN A 7 0.67 11.81 -8.00
N GLY A 8 1.30 11.76 -9.16
CA GLY A 8 1.11 10.66 -10.06
C GLY A 8 1.58 9.36 -9.43
N HIS A 9 2.66 9.44 -8.68
CA HIS A 9 3.16 8.27 -8.03
C HIS A 9 2.19 7.77 -6.97
N LEU A 10 1.61 8.67 -6.20
CA LEU A 10 0.65 8.28 -5.19
C LEU A 10 -0.57 7.64 -5.82
N ALA A 11 -1.07 8.22 -6.89
CA ALA A 11 -2.22 7.67 -7.57
C ALA A 11 -1.92 6.27 -8.10
N ALA A 12 -0.72 6.08 -8.63
CA ALA A 12 -0.34 4.78 -9.16
C ALA A 12 -0.26 3.75 -8.04
N GLN A 13 0.30 4.13 -6.90
CA GLN A 13 0.38 3.22 -5.78
C GLN A 13 -1.01 2.84 -5.28
N PHE A 14 -1.90 3.80 -5.21
CA PHE A 14 -3.25 3.54 -4.78
C PHE A 14 -3.96 2.60 -5.76
N GLN A 15 -3.77 2.82 -7.04
CA GLN A 15 -4.36 1.96 -8.05
C GLN A 15 -3.85 0.54 -7.94
N LEU A 16 -2.54 0.39 -7.76
CA LEU A 16 -1.97 -0.94 -7.60
C LEU A 16 -2.56 -1.64 -6.39
N GLY A 17 -2.73 -0.91 -5.30
CA GLY A 17 -3.36 -1.49 -4.13
C GLY A 17 -4.75 -1.99 -4.44
N ARG A 18 -5.51 -1.22 -5.21
CA ARG A 18 -6.85 -1.61 -5.55
C ARG A 18 -6.87 -2.83 -6.46
N TYR A 19 -5.95 -2.89 -7.41
CA TYR A 19 -5.90 -4.05 -8.29
C TYR A 19 -5.65 -5.32 -7.49
N TYR A 20 -4.73 -5.28 -6.55
CA TYR A 20 -4.46 -6.46 -5.72
C TYR A 20 -5.62 -6.74 -4.76
N ALA A 21 -6.27 -5.71 -4.27
CA ALA A 21 -7.38 -5.91 -3.35
C ALA A 21 -8.59 -6.51 -4.05
N GLU A 22 -8.75 -6.24 -5.33
CA GLU A 22 -9.88 -6.73 -6.07
C GLU A 22 -9.52 -7.89 -7.00
N GLY A 23 -8.25 -8.15 -7.17
CA GLY A 23 -7.83 -9.21 -8.08
C GLY A 23 -8.06 -8.86 -9.53
N LYS A 24 -7.95 -7.59 -9.89
CA LYS A 24 -8.18 -7.18 -11.26
C LYS A 24 -6.92 -7.17 -12.05
N GLY A 25 -6.76 -8.05 -12.96
CA GLY A 25 -5.57 -8.13 -13.80
C GLY A 25 -4.37 -8.70 -13.08
N VAL A 26 -4.50 -8.98 -11.79
CA VAL A 26 -3.43 -9.58 -11.00
C VAL A 26 -4.10 -10.50 -9.99
N PRO A 27 -3.38 -11.45 -9.46
CA PRO A 27 -3.96 -12.33 -8.45
C PRO A 27 -4.36 -11.54 -7.21
N LEU A 28 -5.46 -11.89 -6.61
CA LEU A 28 -5.92 -11.23 -5.40
C LEU A 28 -4.89 -11.43 -4.31
N ASP A 29 -4.45 -10.36 -3.70
CA ASP A 29 -3.43 -10.46 -2.66
C ASP A 29 -3.62 -9.31 -1.69
N LEU A 30 -4.32 -9.56 -0.61
CA LEU A 30 -4.63 -8.49 0.33
C LEU A 30 -3.38 -7.98 1.06
N ALA A 31 -2.42 -8.84 1.29
CA ALA A 31 -1.21 -8.38 1.95
C ALA A 31 -0.46 -7.39 1.07
N ARG A 32 -0.41 -7.67 -0.23
CA ARG A 32 0.25 -6.77 -1.15
C ARG A 32 -0.54 -5.49 -1.30
N ALA A 33 -1.88 -5.60 -1.32
CA ALA A 33 -2.72 -4.42 -1.40
C ALA A 33 -2.50 -3.53 -0.18
N TYR A 34 -2.41 -4.13 0.99
CA TYR A 34 -2.17 -3.39 2.21
C TYR A 34 -0.86 -2.62 2.10
N ARG A 35 0.17 -3.25 1.58
CA ARG A 35 1.46 -2.61 1.45
C ARG A 35 1.39 -1.38 0.55
N TRP A 36 0.72 -1.51 -0.60
CA TRP A 36 0.60 -0.38 -1.51
C TRP A 36 -0.22 0.74 -0.89
N PHE A 37 -1.33 0.38 -0.24
CA PHE A 37 -2.16 1.40 0.41
C PHE A 37 -1.40 2.07 1.55
N PHE A 38 -0.61 1.31 2.28
CA PHE A 38 0.16 1.86 3.37
C PHE A 38 1.15 2.89 2.84
N LEU A 39 1.85 2.56 1.78
CA LEU A 39 2.83 3.47 1.21
C LEU A 39 2.17 4.75 0.70
N ALA A 40 1.06 4.62 0.02
CA ALA A 40 0.35 5.79 -0.49
C ALA A 40 -0.18 6.64 0.65
N ALA A 41 -0.74 6.00 1.66
CA ALA A 41 -1.28 6.71 2.81
C ALA A 41 -0.19 7.46 3.56
N ARG A 42 0.96 6.82 3.66
CA ARG A 42 2.06 7.43 4.35
C ARG A 42 2.52 8.70 3.65
N SER A 43 2.32 8.76 2.35
CA SER A 43 2.70 9.93 1.58
C SER A 43 1.56 10.95 1.48
N GLY A 44 0.47 10.73 2.17
CA GLY A 44 -0.59 11.71 2.22
C GLY A 44 -1.86 11.39 1.45
N HIS A 45 -1.99 10.19 0.92
CA HIS A 45 -3.18 9.84 0.14
C HIS A 45 -4.27 9.37 1.10
N HIS A 46 -5.28 10.20 1.30
CA HIS A 46 -6.35 9.90 2.23
C HIS A 46 -7.14 8.67 1.93
N GLU A 47 -7.51 8.46 0.71
CA GLU A 47 -8.30 7.30 0.35
C GLU A 47 -7.53 6.02 0.59
N ALA A 48 -6.22 6.07 0.39
CA ALA A 48 -5.40 4.89 0.63
C ALA A 48 -5.43 4.52 2.11
N ALA A 49 -5.46 5.52 2.98
CA ALA A 49 -5.53 5.24 4.40
C ALA A 49 -6.83 4.55 4.76
N ILE A 50 -7.92 4.97 4.14
CA ILE A 50 -9.22 4.35 4.39
C ILE A 50 -9.22 2.92 3.91
N GLU A 51 -8.70 2.68 2.71
CA GLU A 51 -8.65 1.33 2.17
C GLU A 51 -7.70 0.45 2.99
N ARG A 52 -6.59 1.02 3.44
CA ARG A 52 -5.67 0.29 4.29
C ARG A 52 -6.37 -0.20 5.55
N ASP A 53 -7.14 0.68 6.16
CA ASP A 53 -7.85 0.32 7.38
C ASP A 53 -8.87 -0.77 7.13
N LYS A 54 -9.55 -0.72 6.00
CA LYS A 54 -10.52 -1.75 5.68
C LYS A 54 -9.83 -3.09 5.52
N ILE A 55 -8.70 -3.11 4.83
CA ILE A 55 -7.98 -4.35 4.61
C ILE A 55 -7.42 -4.91 5.91
N THR A 56 -7.03 -4.02 6.82
CA THR A 56 -6.51 -4.44 8.09
C THR A 56 -7.47 -5.40 8.79
N GLY A 57 -8.75 -5.15 8.67
CA GLY A 57 -9.73 -6.01 9.29
C GLY A 57 -9.92 -7.32 8.56
N LEU A 58 -9.43 -7.42 7.32
CA LEU A 58 -9.58 -8.63 6.55
C LEU A 58 -8.35 -9.53 6.58
N LEU A 59 -7.21 -8.99 6.97
CA LEU A 59 -5.99 -9.77 6.97
C LEU A 59 -5.86 -10.60 8.23
N SER A 60 -5.30 -11.78 8.08
CA SER A 60 -5.01 -12.60 9.25
C SER A 60 -3.77 -12.03 9.92
N ALA A 61 -3.51 -12.49 11.13
CA ALA A 61 -2.34 -12.02 11.86
C ALA A 61 -1.06 -12.31 11.09
N ASP A 62 -0.98 -13.48 10.47
CA ASP A 62 0.21 -13.84 9.73
C ASP A 62 0.37 -12.96 8.48
N GLN A 63 -0.72 -12.68 7.81
CA GLN A 63 -0.67 -11.84 6.63
C GLN A 63 -0.26 -10.42 7.00
N MET A 64 -0.77 -9.93 8.12
CA MET A 64 -0.41 -8.61 8.58
C MET A 64 1.08 -8.53 8.90
N LYS A 65 1.58 -9.55 9.56
CA LYS A 65 2.96 -9.59 9.93
C LYS A 65 3.85 -9.59 8.68
N GLU A 66 3.47 -10.39 7.71
CA GLU A 66 4.23 -10.46 6.48
C GLU A 66 4.19 -9.13 5.73
N ALA A 67 3.01 -8.51 5.66
CA ALA A 67 2.90 -7.23 4.97
C ALA A 67 3.77 -6.17 5.61
N LYS A 68 3.78 -6.13 6.94
CA LYS A 68 4.58 -5.15 7.64
C LYS A 68 6.06 -5.41 7.45
N GLN A 69 6.44 -6.65 7.38
CA GLN A 69 7.81 -6.99 7.15
C GLN A 69 8.25 -6.52 5.78
N ARG A 70 7.41 -6.72 4.77
CA ARG A 70 7.74 -6.30 3.43
C ARG A 70 7.83 -4.80 3.32
N ILE A 71 6.99 -4.09 4.04
CA ILE A 71 7.06 -2.64 4.05
C ILE A 71 8.40 -2.20 4.62
N ALA A 72 8.82 -2.83 5.70
CA ALA A 72 10.08 -2.47 6.33
C ALA A 72 11.25 -2.73 5.40
N GLU A 73 11.20 -3.82 4.65
CA GLU A 73 12.26 -4.14 3.73
C GLU A 73 12.27 -3.20 2.53
N PHE A 74 11.07 -2.86 2.06
CA PHE A 74 10.95 -2.02 0.91
C PHE A 74 11.38 -0.59 1.21
N THR A 75 11.12 -0.10 2.39
CA THR A 75 11.45 1.25 2.77
C THR A 75 12.87 1.29 3.28
N PRO A 76 13.75 1.94 2.61
CA PRO A 76 15.13 1.94 3.03
C PRO A 76 15.31 2.61 4.36
N LYS A 77 16.26 2.13 5.10
CA LYS A 77 16.48 2.66 6.32
C LYS A 77 17.02 4.01 6.12
N ARG A 78 16.51 5.01 6.54
CA ARG A 78 16.92 6.28 6.35
C ARG A 78 18.00 6.55 7.12
N VAL A 79 18.90 6.79 6.73
CA VAL A 79 19.93 6.99 7.48
C VAL A 79 20.09 8.31 7.62
N GLU A 80 19.60 9.01 7.69
CA GLU A 80 19.75 10.26 7.85
C GLU A 80 20.29 10.63 8.66
#